data_76328239ddb504b98c2609edbd26d244
#
_entry.id   76328239ddb504b98c2609edbd26d244
#
_cell.length_a   1.000
_cell.length_b   1.000
_cell.length_c   1.000
_cell.angle_alpha   90.00
_cell.angle_beta   90.00
_cell.angle_gamma   90.00
#
_symmetry.space_group_name_H-M   'P 1'
#
loop_
_entity.id
_entity.type
_entity.pdbx_description
1 polymer ?
#
loop_
_entity_poly.entity_id
_entity_poly.type
_entity_poly.pdbx_seq_one_letter_code
_entity_poly.pdbx_strand_id
1 'polypeptide(L)'
;PVSAAVDKPELKGKFEILKDEPSTHQPGKVKVIEFADFYCPHCHHFEETGVPLLLKEFGSKLEVTMVGFPVIPGKLPTPFDMYEQAKLMGKGDQMKAVLFRIIHKEKLDGVLDRSIRAMLIREVGLDVNTFEMGMESGKPAKLFEEGRRWGERIKVSSTPSLLLDGNIKVDGANMTPENVIIIIRSILEADAKK
;
A
#
# COMPACT_ATOMS: atom_id res chain seq x y z
N PRO A 1 -16.05 -10.80 -43.60
CA PRO A 1 -16.37 -10.04 -42.41
C PRO A 1 -15.11 -9.67 -41.69
N VAL A 2 -14.78 -8.35 -41.78
CA VAL A 2 -13.63 -7.76 -41.10
C VAL A 2 -14.04 -7.69 -39.61
N SER A 3 -13.38 -8.51 -38.77
CA SER A 3 -13.47 -8.38 -37.33
C SER A 3 -12.92 -7.00 -36.98
N ALA A 4 -13.80 -6.07 -36.62
CA ALA A 4 -13.42 -4.82 -36.02
C ALA A 4 -12.67 -5.13 -34.72
N ALA A 5 -11.35 -4.94 -34.74
CA ALA A 5 -10.56 -4.88 -33.51
C ALA A 5 -11.16 -3.72 -32.72
N VAL A 6 -11.84 -4.04 -31.62
CA VAL A 6 -12.26 -3.04 -30.65
C VAL A 6 -10.95 -2.48 -30.08
N ASP A 7 -10.62 -1.25 -30.48
CA ASP A 7 -9.50 -0.51 -29.92
C ASP A 7 -9.68 -0.49 -28.41
N LYS A 8 -8.86 -1.29 -27.68
CA LYS A 8 -8.75 -1.12 -26.24
C LYS A 8 -8.23 0.28 -26.01
N PRO A 9 -8.93 1.12 -25.24
CA PRO A 9 -8.47 2.47 -24.96
C PRO A 9 -7.05 2.38 -24.37
N GLU A 10 -6.12 3.06 -25.03
CA GLU A 10 -4.71 3.08 -24.63
C GLU A 10 -4.61 3.84 -23.30
N LEU A 11 -4.11 3.15 -22.26
CA LEU A 11 -3.88 3.79 -20.96
C LEU A 11 -2.77 4.84 -21.10
N LYS A 12 -2.98 6.00 -20.46
CA LYS A 12 -2.04 7.12 -20.45
C LYS A 12 -1.16 7.06 -19.20
N GLY A 13 0.07 7.59 -19.32
CA GLY A 13 1.03 7.66 -18.22
C GLY A 13 2.21 6.73 -18.41
N LYS A 14 3.08 6.67 -17.40
CA LYS A 14 4.28 5.84 -17.38
C LYS A 14 4.12 4.73 -16.35
N PHE A 15 4.03 3.51 -16.80
CA PHE A 15 3.81 2.30 -15.99
C PHE A 15 4.36 1.06 -16.69
N GLU A 16 4.42 -0.04 -15.97
CA GLU A 16 4.72 -1.38 -16.48
C GLU A 16 3.46 -2.26 -16.38
N ILE A 17 3.13 -2.99 -17.44
CA ILE A 17 2.11 -4.05 -17.39
C ILE A 17 2.78 -5.35 -17.01
N LEU A 18 2.37 -5.91 -15.88
CA LEU A 18 2.82 -7.22 -15.42
C LEU A 18 2.00 -8.32 -16.12
N LYS A 19 2.59 -8.96 -17.10
CA LYS A 19 1.88 -9.95 -17.94
C LYS A 19 1.51 -11.23 -17.18
N ASP A 20 2.29 -11.56 -16.16
CA ASP A 20 2.13 -12.77 -15.34
C ASP A 20 1.21 -12.56 -14.12
N GLU A 21 0.74 -11.33 -13.90
CA GLU A 21 -0.21 -11.00 -12.82
C GLU A 21 -1.62 -10.79 -13.39
N PRO A 22 -2.65 -11.37 -12.75
CA PRO A 22 -4.03 -11.19 -13.20
C PRO A 22 -4.51 -9.77 -12.92
N SER A 23 -5.24 -9.19 -13.87
CA SER A 23 -5.97 -7.95 -13.59
C SER A 23 -7.11 -8.21 -12.62
N THR A 24 -7.21 -7.37 -11.60
CA THR A 24 -8.32 -7.35 -10.63
C THR A 24 -9.27 -6.18 -10.88
N HIS A 25 -9.20 -5.58 -12.07
CA HIS A 25 -9.96 -4.41 -12.46
C HIS A 25 -11.47 -4.60 -12.31
N GLN A 26 -12.12 -3.60 -11.76
CA GLN A 26 -13.58 -3.50 -11.64
C GLN A 26 -14.04 -2.16 -12.23
N PRO A 27 -15.01 -2.16 -13.16
CA PRO A 27 -15.47 -0.92 -13.79
C PRO A 27 -15.89 0.14 -12.77
N GLY A 28 -15.41 1.38 -12.99
CA GLY A 28 -15.71 2.53 -12.15
C GLY A 28 -14.93 2.62 -10.83
N LYS A 29 -14.03 1.67 -10.56
CA LYS A 29 -13.14 1.67 -9.39
C LYS A 29 -11.72 1.30 -9.77
N VAL A 30 -10.75 1.87 -9.07
CA VAL A 30 -9.35 1.51 -9.18
C VAL A 30 -8.83 1.06 -7.80
N LYS A 31 -8.29 -0.16 -7.74
CA LYS A 31 -7.62 -0.68 -6.56
C LYS A 31 -6.15 -0.35 -6.63
N VAL A 32 -5.66 0.33 -5.63
CA VAL A 32 -4.24 0.70 -5.49
C VAL A 32 -3.64 -0.05 -4.32
N ILE A 33 -2.64 -0.84 -4.58
CA ILE A 33 -1.81 -1.46 -3.56
C ILE A 33 -0.49 -0.70 -3.51
N GLU A 34 -0.19 -0.15 -2.36
CA GLU A 34 1.08 0.50 -2.09
C GLU A 34 2.03 -0.48 -1.42
N PHE A 35 3.16 -0.77 -2.03
CA PHE A 35 4.29 -1.43 -1.39
C PHE A 35 5.13 -0.37 -0.68
N ALA A 36 5.15 -0.42 0.64
CA ALA A 36 5.78 0.61 1.46
C ALA A 36 6.59 0.04 2.62
N ASP A 37 7.63 0.77 2.99
CA ASP A 37 8.45 0.50 4.16
C ASP A 37 8.19 1.58 5.22
N PHE A 38 7.84 1.17 6.44
CA PHE A 38 7.60 2.10 7.54
C PHE A 38 8.81 2.98 7.88
N TYR A 39 10.01 2.52 7.57
CA TYR A 39 11.24 3.28 7.81
C TYR A 39 11.67 4.16 6.64
N CYS A 40 10.96 4.10 5.50
CA CYS A 40 11.28 4.87 4.31
C CYS A 40 10.67 6.29 4.39
N PRO A 41 11.49 7.37 4.34
CA PRO A 41 11.00 8.74 4.37
C PRO A 41 10.07 9.09 3.19
N HIS A 42 10.33 8.50 2.01
CA HIS A 42 9.49 8.73 0.83
C HIS A 42 8.11 8.10 0.98
N CYS A 43 7.99 6.93 1.66
CA CYS A 43 6.70 6.32 1.98
C CYS A 43 5.92 7.20 2.96
N HIS A 44 6.58 7.67 4.02
CA HIS A 44 5.96 8.60 4.96
C HIS A 44 5.45 9.87 4.24
N HIS A 45 6.25 10.46 3.38
CA HIS A 45 5.84 11.64 2.59
C HIS A 45 4.65 11.32 1.68
N PHE A 46 4.65 10.16 1.01
CA PHE A 46 3.54 9.74 0.15
C PHE A 46 2.25 9.53 0.95
N GLU A 47 2.32 8.94 2.13
CA GLU A 47 1.18 8.81 3.03
C GLU A 47 0.63 10.17 3.52
N GLU A 48 1.49 11.16 3.75
CA GLU A 48 1.06 12.49 4.20
C GLU A 48 0.52 13.36 3.07
N THR A 49 0.97 13.18 1.84
CA THR A 49 0.66 14.10 0.74
C THR A 49 0.06 13.41 -0.48
N GLY A 50 0.62 12.30 -0.92
CA GLY A 50 0.20 11.57 -2.12
C GLY A 50 -1.14 10.89 -1.96
N VAL A 51 -1.29 10.05 -0.95
CA VAL A 51 -2.56 9.32 -0.69
C VAL A 51 -3.72 10.29 -0.47
N PRO A 52 -3.63 11.35 0.36
CA PRO A 52 -4.70 12.33 0.49
C PRO A 52 -5.04 13.07 -0.81
N LEU A 53 -4.03 13.37 -1.63
CA LEU A 53 -4.26 14.00 -2.94
C LEU A 53 -5.06 13.08 -3.87
N LEU A 54 -4.68 11.79 -3.94
CA LEU A 54 -5.38 10.80 -4.75
C LEU A 54 -6.82 10.59 -4.27
N LEU A 55 -7.04 10.49 -2.96
CA LEU A 55 -8.37 10.34 -2.38
C LEU A 55 -9.23 11.60 -2.60
N LYS A 56 -8.64 12.79 -2.57
CA LYS A 56 -9.34 14.05 -2.89
C LYS A 56 -9.77 14.08 -4.35
N GLU A 57 -8.94 13.60 -5.27
CA GLU A 57 -9.21 13.63 -6.72
C GLU A 57 -10.26 12.59 -7.13
N PHE A 58 -10.17 11.38 -6.60
CA PHE A 58 -10.97 10.24 -7.07
C PHE A 58 -12.05 9.78 -6.10
N GLY A 59 -11.96 10.14 -4.82
CA GLY A 59 -12.96 9.82 -3.80
C GLY A 59 -13.24 8.32 -3.69
N SER A 60 -14.52 7.97 -3.71
CA SER A 60 -14.99 6.57 -3.57
C SER A 60 -14.66 5.66 -4.76
N LYS A 61 -14.12 6.22 -5.84
CA LYS A 61 -13.64 5.45 -6.99
C LYS A 61 -12.26 4.83 -6.75
N LEU A 62 -11.60 5.18 -5.65
CA LEU A 62 -10.26 4.70 -5.30
C LEU A 62 -10.31 3.89 -4.01
N GLU A 63 -9.71 2.72 -4.04
CA GLU A 63 -9.44 1.90 -2.86
C GLU A 63 -7.93 1.77 -2.71
N VAL A 64 -7.38 2.29 -1.61
CA VAL A 64 -5.94 2.25 -1.34
C VAL A 64 -5.67 1.31 -0.18
N THR A 65 -4.79 0.35 -0.38
CA THR A 65 -4.30 -0.55 0.68
C THR A 65 -2.78 -0.61 0.65
N MET A 66 -2.17 -0.81 1.81
CA MET A 66 -0.72 -0.94 1.92
C MET A 66 -0.31 -2.41 2.12
N VAL A 67 0.78 -2.78 1.51
CA VAL A 67 1.53 -4.02 1.75
C VAL A 67 2.91 -3.64 2.26
N GLY A 68 3.29 -4.17 3.41
CA GLY A 68 4.61 -3.93 3.99
C GLY A 68 5.71 -4.54 3.11
N PHE A 69 6.68 -3.72 2.71
CA PHE A 69 7.80 -4.16 1.88
C PHE A 69 9.10 -3.50 2.37
N PRO A 70 9.92 -4.22 3.16
CA PRO A 70 11.11 -3.66 3.77
C PRO A 70 12.23 -3.48 2.73
N VAL A 71 12.72 -2.25 2.60
CA VAL A 71 13.87 -1.90 1.75
C VAL A 71 15.01 -1.27 2.55
N ILE A 72 14.74 -0.82 3.78
CA ILE A 72 15.75 -0.24 4.67
C ILE A 72 16.39 -1.36 5.49
N PRO A 73 17.68 -1.67 5.29
CA PRO A 73 18.32 -2.79 5.97
C PRO A 73 18.50 -2.53 7.47
N GLY A 74 18.59 -3.61 8.25
CA GLY A 74 18.90 -3.56 9.68
C GLY A 74 17.76 -3.07 10.57
N LYS A 75 16.54 -2.95 10.05
CA LYS A 75 15.35 -2.56 10.80
C LYS A 75 14.54 -3.77 11.26
N LEU A 76 13.83 -3.61 12.39
CA LEU A 76 12.99 -4.67 12.95
C LEU A 76 11.68 -4.82 12.15
N PRO A 77 11.16 -6.04 12.00
CA PRO A 77 9.89 -6.28 11.31
C PRO A 77 8.66 -5.88 12.13
N THR A 78 8.82 -5.56 13.41
CA THR A 78 7.72 -5.29 14.36
C THR A 78 6.65 -4.31 13.83
N PRO A 79 6.97 -3.17 13.19
CA PRO A 79 5.94 -2.29 12.65
C PRO A 79 5.08 -2.96 11.59
N PHE A 80 5.65 -3.80 10.75
CA PHE A 80 4.89 -4.54 9.73
C PHE A 80 3.95 -5.56 10.36
N ASP A 81 4.42 -6.31 11.36
CA ASP A 81 3.59 -7.28 12.09
C ASP A 81 2.45 -6.57 12.84
N MET A 82 2.72 -5.42 13.47
CA MET A 82 1.71 -4.59 14.13
C MET A 82 0.65 -4.08 13.14
N TYR A 83 1.07 -3.65 11.98
CA TYR A 83 0.16 -3.21 10.93
C TYR A 83 -0.74 -4.36 10.46
N GLU A 84 -0.18 -5.54 10.19
CA GLU A 84 -0.96 -6.72 9.79
C GLU A 84 -1.94 -7.16 10.89
N GLN A 85 -1.52 -7.14 12.17
CA GLN A 85 -2.42 -7.42 13.29
C GLN A 85 -3.56 -6.40 13.39
N ALA A 86 -3.26 -5.12 13.23
CA ALA A 86 -4.26 -4.07 13.25
C ALA A 86 -5.26 -4.21 12.08
N LYS A 87 -4.81 -4.60 10.90
CA LYS A 87 -5.69 -4.92 9.76
C LYS A 87 -6.67 -6.04 10.10
N LEU A 88 -6.19 -7.11 10.73
CA LEU A 88 -7.04 -8.22 11.19
C LEU A 88 -8.10 -7.77 12.20
N MET A 89 -7.85 -6.69 12.93
CA MET A 89 -8.76 -6.09 13.90
C MET A 89 -9.54 -4.87 13.35
N GLY A 90 -9.47 -4.59 12.04
CA GLY A 90 -10.21 -3.51 11.38
C GLY A 90 -9.67 -2.10 11.65
N LYS A 91 -8.39 -1.98 12.08
CA LYS A 91 -7.72 -0.72 12.44
C LYS A 91 -6.39 -0.49 11.71
N GLY A 92 -6.25 -1.08 10.52
CA GLY A 92 -5.02 -0.99 9.73
C GLY A 92 -4.61 0.44 9.43
N ASP A 93 -5.51 1.28 8.91
CA ASP A 93 -5.19 2.66 8.53
C ASP A 93 -4.79 3.53 9.73
N GLN A 94 -5.47 3.36 10.87
CA GLN A 94 -5.12 4.07 12.10
C GLN A 94 -3.73 3.65 12.61
N MET A 95 -3.44 2.35 12.61
CA MET A 95 -2.12 1.84 13.02
C MET A 95 -1.04 2.29 12.05
N LYS A 96 -1.29 2.27 10.75
CA LYS A 96 -0.36 2.77 9.72
C LYS A 96 0.03 4.23 10.00
N ALA A 97 -0.94 5.11 10.23
CA ALA A 97 -0.69 6.51 10.51
C ALA A 97 0.14 6.71 11.79
N VAL A 98 -0.16 5.97 12.84
CA VAL A 98 0.57 6.01 14.12
C VAL A 98 2.01 5.52 13.95
N LEU A 99 2.23 4.42 13.23
CA LEU A 99 3.57 3.86 12.97
C LEU A 99 4.45 4.82 12.17
N PHE A 100 3.94 5.41 11.09
CA PHE A 100 4.70 6.41 10.34
C PHE A 100 5.02 7.64 11.21
N ARG A 101 4.08 8.12 12.00
CA ARG A 101 4.29 9.25 12.91
C ARG A 101 5.39 8.95 13.93
N ILE A 102 5.31 7.83 14.65
CA ILE A 102 6.26 7.52 15.71
C ILE A 102 7.68 7.32 15.18
N ILE A 103 7.82 6.70 14.02
CA ILE A 103 9.12 6.45 13.39
C ILE A 103 9.71 7.75 12.85
N HIS A 104 8.94 8.55 12.09
CA HIS A 104 9.50 9.69 11.36
C HIS A 104 9.47 11.01 12.13
N LYS A 105 8.44 11.25 12.94
CA LYS A 105 8.30 12.50 13.71
C LYS A 105 8.87 12.38 15.12
N GLU A 106 8.58 11.29 15.80
CA GLU A 106 9.01 11.08 17.19
C GLU A 106 10.38 10.37 17.28
N LYS A 107 10.90 9.85 16.15
CA LYS A 107 12.23 9.21 16.05
C LYS A 107 12.40 7.98 16.95
N LEU A 108 11.32 7.23 17.18
CA LEU A 108 11.32 6.00 17.96
C LEU A 108 11.44 4.74 17.06
N ASP A 109 12.22 4.84 15.99
CA ASP A 109 12.43 3.75 15.07
C ASP A 109 13.22 2.59 15.74
N GLY A 110 12.74 1.38 15.57
CA GLY A 110 13.39 0.19 16.10
C GLY A 110 13.21 -0.07 17.61
N VAL A 111 12.60 0.85 18.36
CA VAL A 111 12.36 0.74 19.81
C VAL A 111 10.87 0.57 20.07
N LEU A 112 10.30 -0.50 19.52
CA LEU A 112 8.90 -0.85 19.81
C LEU A 112 8.86 -1.89 20.93
N ASP A 113 9.32 -1.51 22.12
CA ASP A 113 9.18 -2.33 23.31
C ASP A 113 7.69 -2.53 23.69
N ARG A 114 7.43 -3.44 24.59
CA ARG A 114 6.07 -3.80 24.99
C ARG A 114 5.28 -2.58 25.54
N SER A 115 5.93 -1.68 26.23
CA SER A 115 5.30 -0.49 26.81
C SER A 115 4.87 0.49 25.72
N ILE A 116 5.76 0.75 24.76
CA ILE A 116 5.50 1.59 23.60
C ILE A 116 4.39 0.96 22.75
N ARG A 117 4.48 -0.33 22.44
CA ARG A 117 3.42 -1.02 21.71
C ARG A 117 2.07 -0.89 22.38
N ALA A 118 1.99 -1.12 23.70
CA ALA A 118 0.74 -0.99 24.46
C ALA A 118 0.15 0.42 24.37
N MET A 119 0.97 1.46 24.38
CA MET A 119 0.53 2.84 24.18
C MET A 119 -0.08 3.03 22.79
N LEU A 120 0.60 2.60 21.74
CA LEU A 120 0.14 2.75 20.35
C LEU A 120 -1.15 1.96 20.08
N ILE A 121 -1.24 0.73 20.63
CA ILE A 121 -2.42 -0.12 20.50
C ILE A 121 -3.64 0.56 21.13
N ARG A 122 -3.50 1.16 22.31
CA ARG A 122 -4.59 1.92 22.97
C ARG A 122 -4.95 3.17 22.18
N GLU A 123 -3.96 3.87 21.61
CA GLU A 123 -4.19 5.08 20.81
C GLU A 123 -5.11 4.81 19.60
N VAL A 124 -4.95 3.66 18.96
CA VAL A 124 -5.82 3.26 17.85
C VAL A 124 -7.14 2.62 18.29
N GLY A 125 -7.40 2.56 19.60
CA GLY A 125 -8.63 2.04 20.18
C GLY A 125 -8.76 0.53 20.19
N LEU A 126 -7.62 -0.19 20.29
CA LEU A 126 -7.58 -1.65 20.35
C LEU A 126 -7.27 -2.15 21.77
N ASP A 127 -7.77 -3.34 22.09
CA ASP A 127 -7.43 -4.04 23.33
C ASP A 127 -6.02 -4.62 23.25
N VAL A 128 -5.18 -4.27 24.23
CA VAL A 128 -3.76 -4.64 24.24
C VAL A 128 -3.57 -6.15 24.32
N ASN A 129 -4.33 -6.83 25.19
CA ASN A 129 -4.16 -8.26 25.39
C ASN A 129 -4.54 -9.06 24.13
N THR A 130 -5.69 -8.71 23.55
CA THR A 130 -6.15 -9.33 22.29
C THR A 130 -5.15 -9.08 21.15
N PHE A 131 -4.60 -7.88 21.08
CA PHE A 131 -3.61 -7.53 20.06
C PHE A 131 -2.31 -8.34 20.23
N GLU A 132 -1.75 -8.37 21.45
CA GLU A 132 -0.51 -9.10 21.74
C GLU A 132 -0.68 -10.61 21.54
N MET A 133 -1.81 -11.21 21.94
CA MET A 133 -2.13 -12.60 21.62
C MET A 133 -2.17 -12.86 20.11
N GLY A 134 -2.72 -11.90 19.33
CA GLY A 134 -2.70 -11.98 17.88
C GLY A 134 -1.28 -11.93 17.31
N MET A 135 -0.43 -11.04 17.83
CA MET A 135 1.00 -10.98 17.46
C MET A 135 1.72 -12.30 17.78
N GLU A 136 1.52 -12.86 18.97
CA GLU A 136 2.12 -14.13 19.42
C GLU A 136 1.65 -15.34 18.58
N SER A 137 0.49 -15.26 17.95
CA SER A 137 -0.01 -16.33 17.06
C SER A 137 0.85 -16.57 15.83
N GLY A 138 1.74 -15.64 15.48
CA GLY A 138 2.54 -15.67 14.26
C GLY A 138 1.76 -15.38 12.97
N LYS A 139 0.45 -15.19 13.03
CA LYS A 139 -0.37 -14.90 11.85
C LYS A 139 -0.01 -13.57 11.18
N PRO A 140 0.21 -12.46 11.90
CA PRO A 140 0.65 -11.20 11.31
C PRO A 140 1.99 -11.33 10.58
N ALA A 141 2.99 -11.98 11.21
CA ALA A 141 4.29 -12.20 10.59
C ALA A 141 4.19 -13.02 9.29
N LYS A 142 3.29 -14.02 9.27
CA LYS A 142 3.03 -14.80 8.04
C LYS A 142 2.40 -13.93 6.94
N LEU A 143 1.42 -13.09 7.25
CA LEU A 143 0.79 -12.17 6.29
C LEU A 143 1.80 -11.15 5.74
N PHE A 144 2.63 -10.59 6.61
CA PHE A 144 3.72 -9.72 6.20
C PHE A 144 4.69 -10.41 5.23
N GLU A 145 5.10 -11.63 5.56
CA GLU A 145 5.99 -12.42 4.70
C GLU A 145 5.35 -12.77 3.34
N GLU A 146 4.06 -13.07 3.31
CA GLU A 146 3.31 -13.28 2.05
C GLU A 146 3.30 -12.01 1.20
N GLY A 147 3.06 -10.85 1.79
CA GLY A 147 3.14 -9.55 1.11
C GLY A 147 4.53 -9.24 0.57
N ARG A 148 5.57 -9.49 1.39
CA ARG A 148 6.96 -9.33 0.99
C ARG A 148 7.32 -10.19 -0.23
N ARG A 149 6.95 -11.48 -0.20
CA ARG A 149 7.17 -12.40 -1.35
C ARG A 149 6.41 -11.97 -2.60
N TRP A 150 5.22 -11.41 -2.42
CA TRP A 150 4.50 -10.86 -3.56
C TRP A 150 5.25 -9.69 -4.20
N GLY A 151 5.70 -8.71 -3.41
CA GLY A 151 6.52 -7.62 -3.91
C GLY A 151 7.80 -8.09 -4.61
N GLU A 152 8.49 -9.09 -4.06
CA GLU A 152 9.68 -9.71 -4.71
C GLU A 152 9.32 -10.36 -6.05
N ARG A 153 8.21 -11.11 -6.12
CA ARG A 153 7.76 -11.77 -7.35
C ARG A 153 7.49 -10.77 -8.47
N ILE A 154 6.87 -9.64 -8.15
CA ILE A 154 6.59 -8.58 -9.12
C ILE A 154 7.73 -7.57 -9.27
N LYS A 155 8.89 -7.89 -8.67
CA LYS A 155 10.14 -7.10 -8.78
C LYS A 155 9.98 -5.65 -8.29
N VAL A 156 9.34 -5.45 -7.15
CA VAL A 156 9.39 -4.17 -6.43
C VAL A 156 10.83 -3.91 -6.03
N SER A 157 11.43 -2.83 -6.50
CA SER A 157 12.85 -2.48 -6.28
C SER A 157 13.03 -1.22 -5.43
N SER A 158 11.98 -0.47 -5.22
CA SER A 158 11.98 0.77 -4.42
C SER A 158 10.63 0.98 -3.76
N THR A 159 10.61 1.82 -2.71
CA THR A 159 9.37 2.21 -2.04
C THR A 159 9.24 3.74 -1.94
N PRO A 160 8.03 4.28 -2.06
CA PRO A 160 6.79 3.58 -2.38
C PRO A 160 6.76 3.07 -3.83
N SER A 161 6.07 1.95 -4.07
CA SER A 161 5.69 1.48 -5.40
C SER A 161 4.21 1.15 -5.40
N LEU A 162 3.52 1.38 -6.50
CA LEU A 162 2.09 1.11 -6.62
C LEU A 162 1.82 -0.03 -7.60
N LEU A 163 0.83 -0.84 -7.26
CA LEU A 163 0.22 -1.80 -8.15
C LEU A 163 -1.27 -1.46 -8.28
N LEU A 164 -1.67 -1.00 -9.46
CA LEU A 164 -3.06 -0.66 -9.76
C LEU A 164 -3.72 -1.85 -10.43
N ASP A 165 -4.94 -2.15 -9.98
CA ASP A 165 -5.80 -3.21 -10.52
C ASP A 165 -5.09 -4.56 -10.75
N GLY A 166 -4.12 -4.86 -9.91
CA GLY A 166 -3.41 -6.15 -9.85
C GLY A 166 -2.27 -6.33 -10.83
N ASN A 167 -2.18 -5.54 -11.91
CA ASN A 167 -1.16 -5.75 -12.94
C ASN A 167 -0.54 -4.50 -13.58
N ILE A 168 -0.90 -3.30 -13.13
CA ILE A 168 -0.30 -2.04 -13.60
C ILE A 168 0.65 -1.54 -12.53
N LYS A 169 1.95 -1.71 -12.72
CA LYS A 169 2.98 -1.31 -11.76
C LYS A 169 3.52 0.09 -12.07
N VAL A 170 3.64 0.91 -11.02
CA VAL A 170 4.27 2.23 -11.05
C VAL A 170 5.33 2.28 -9.95
N ASP A 171 6.58 2.52 -10.33
CA ASP A 171 7.71 2.52 -9.41
C ASP A 171 8.80 3.54 -9.79
N GLY A 172 9.78 3.70 -8.91
CA GLY A 172 10.97 4.52 -9.15
C GLY A 172 10.65 5.95 -9.59
N ALA A 173 11.28 6.38 -10.67
CA ALA A 173 11.12 7.74 -11.22
C ALA A 173 9.71 8.05 -11.73
N ASN A 174 8.87 7.03 -11.93
CA ASN A 174 7.49 7.19 -12.38
C ASN A 174 6.50 7.41 -11.22
N MET A 175 6.96 7.28 -9.97
CA MET A 175 6.18 7.52 -8.76
C MET A 175 6.04 9.03 -8.47
N THR A 176 5.39 9.74 -9.37
CA THR A 176 5.00 11.14 -9.17
C THR A 176 3.48 11.26 -9.07
N PRO A 177 2.95 12.17 -8.23
CA PRO A 177 1.50 12.35 -8.09
C PRO A 177 0.81 12.60 -9.43
N GLU A 178 1.41 13.40 -10.30
CA GLU A 178 0.88 13.73 -11.62
C GLU A 178 0.75 12.49 -12.50
N ASN A 179 1.80 11.64 -12.53
CA ASN A 179 1.77 10.42 -13.33
C ASN A 179 0.72 9.43 -12.81
N VAL A 180 0.63 9.25 -11.50
CA VAL A 180 -0.36 8.35 -10.87
C VAL A 180 -1.78 8.84 -11.16
N ILE A 181 -2.04 10.15 -11.07
CA ILE A 181 -3.34 10.76 -11.42
C ILE A 181 -3.69 10.50 -12.88
N ILE A 182 -2.74 10.69 -13.80
CA ILE A 182 -2.94 10.44 -15.24
C ILE A 182 -3.34 8.98 -15.49
N ILE A 183 -2.65 8.03 -14.87
CA ILE A 183 -2.93 6.60 -15.04
C ILE A 183 -4.33 6.27 -14.50
N ILE A 184 -4.65 6.64 -13.26
CA ILE A 184 -5.96 6.35 -12.64
C ILE A 184 -7.10 6.97 -13.46
N ARG A 185 -6.93 8.23 -13.88
CA ARG A 185 -7.92 8.91 -14.71
C ARG A 185 -8.14 8.18 -16.03
N SER A 186 -7.06 7.73 -16.69
CA SER A 186 -7.19 6.99 -17.96
C SER A 186 -7.87 5.64 -17.82
N ILE A 187 -7.68 4.94 -16.68
CA ILE A 187 -8.40 3.70 -16.36
C ILE A 187 -9.92 3.98 -16.25
N LEU A 188 -10.28 4.99 -15.45
CA LEU A 188 -11.69 5.38 -15.25
C LEU A 188 -12.38 5.91 -16.53
N GLU A 189 -11.63 6.63 -17.38
CA GLU A 189 -12.13 7.09 -18.69
C GLU A 189 -12.35 5.93 -19.66
N ALA A 190 -11.52 4.90 -19.59
CA ALA A 190 -11.68 3.69 -20.38
C ALA A 190 -12.96 2.93 -20.04
N ASP A 191 -13.37 2.94 -18.77
CA ASP A 191 -14.60 2.32 -18.31
C ASP A 191 -15.85 3.05 -18.81
N ALA A 192 -15.79 4.39 -18.87
CA ALA A 192 -16.92 5.22 -19.32
C ALA A 192 -17.22 5.08 -20.82
N LYS A 193 -16.32 4.48 -21.60
CA LYS A 193 -16.46 4.28 -23.05
C LYS A 193 -16.97 2.89 -23.44
N LYS A 194 -17.21 2.01 -22.47
CA LYS A 194 -17.79 0.68 -22.64
C LYS A 194 -19.28 0.69 -22.37
#